data_1e68c17e4f5a1f8913a830d9584e878c
#
_entry.id   1e68c17e4f5a1f8913a830d9584e878c
#
_cell.length_a   1.000
_cell.length_b   1.000
_cell.length_c   1.000
_cell.angle_alpha   90.00
_cell.angle_beta   90.00
_cell.angle_gamma   90.00
#
_symmetry.space_group_name_H-M   'P 1'
#
loop_
_entity.id
_entity.type
_entity.pdbx_description
1 polymer ?
#
loop_
_entity_poly.entity_id
_entity_poly.type
_entity_poly.pdbx_seq_one_letter_code
_entity_poly.pdbx_strand_id
1 'polypeptide(L)'
;RKGYLCFYYLYNEFSFSKDIERLSRLGQKVIIFIDDYSNCIDDTRYAIENRKDNIQLVLTTRHFGYENTKQHLLTMDMSSFKTHSVDYLSDSEVDNFVHIVDHLGGWGEKAGLSRHEKLSELDENARSQLSFLLLSILKSEAIQSRIREISNLALNDKEYKETVFAILLLDVIGLP
;
A
#
# COMPACT_ATOMS: atom_id res chain seq x y z
N ARG A 1 -18.68 -5.08 -13.99
CA ARG A 1 -17.33 -5.70 -13.87
C ARG A 1 -16.69 -5.68 -15.24
N LYS A 2 -15.70 -4.85 -15.49
CA LYS A 2 -14.96 -4.78 -16.75
C LYS A 2 -13.96 -5.92 -16.75
N GLY A 3 -14.21 -7.07 -17.31
CA GLY A 3 -13.44 -8.29 -17.42
C GLY A 3 -11.91 -8.21 -17.47
N TYR A 4 -11.28 -7.63 -16.45
CA TYR A 4 -9.83 -7.61 -16.27
C TYR A 4 -9.43 -8.78 -15.37
N LEU A 5 -8.34 -9.45 -15.72
CA LEU A 5 -7.61 -10.34 -14.82
C LEU A 5 -6.58 -9.53 -14.07
N CYS A 6 -6.54 -9.68 -12.74
CA CYS A 6 -5.61 -8.97 -11.88
C CYS A 6 -4.63 -9.95 -11.26
N PHE A 7 -3.34 -9.67 -11.38
CA PHE A 7 -2.25 -10.47 -10.82
C PHE A 7 -1.41 -9.58 -9.92
N TYR A 8 -0.83 -10.19 -8.90
CA TYR A 8 0.14 -9.57 -8.02
C TYR A 8 1.47 -10.28 -8.19
N TYR A 9 2.53 -9.54 -8.50
CA TYR A 9 3.88 -10.09 -8.63
C TYR A 9 4.51 -10.21 -7.24
N LEU A 10 4.92 -11.43 -6.90
CA LEU A 10 5.69 -11.72 -5.70
C LEU A 10 7.15 -11.86 -6.08
N TYR A 11 7.99 -10.98 -5.56
CA TYR A 11 9.44 -11.01 -5.74
C TYR A 11 9.99 -12.36 -5.24
N ASN A 12 10.81 -13.04 -6.04
CA ASN A 12 11.44 -14.37 -5.87
C ASN A 12 10.79 -15.54 -6.64
N GLU A 13 9.87 -15.32 -7.54
CA GLU A 13 9.40 -16.38 -8.41
C GLU A 13 10.26 -16.48 -9.68
N PHE A 14 10.85 -17.65 -9.90
CA PHE A 14 11.80 -17.95 -10.98
C PHE A 14 11.24 -17.89 -12.40
N SER A 15 10.01 -17.47 -12.62
CA SER A 15 9.33 -17.60 -13.91
C SER A 15 8.63 -16.34 -14.41
N PHE A 16 8.92 -15.16 -13.85
CA PHE A 16 8.20 -13.93 -14.20
C PHE A 16 8.21 -13.62 -15.69
N SER A 17 9.34 -13.82 -16.39
CA SER A 17 9.42 -13.63 -17.84
C SER A 17 8.47 -14.56 -18.61
N LYS A 18 8.37 -15.83 -18.19
CA LYS A 18 7.44 -16.79 -18.80
C LYS A 18 5.99 -16.42 -18.53
N ASP A 19 5.71 -15.86 -17.36
CA ASP A 19 4.36 -15.43 -17.01
C ASP A 19 3.94 -14.20 -17.83
N ILE A 20 4.83 -13.22 -18.02
CA ILE A 20 4.59 -12.08 -18.93
C ILE A 20 4.27 -12.60 -20.36
N GLU A 21 5.04 -13.55 -20.87
CA GLU A 21 4.77 -14.15 -22.18
C GLU A 21 3.43 -14.87 -22.25
N ARG A 22 3.07 -15.64 -21.22
CA ARG A 22 1.77 -16.36 -21.14
C ARG A 22 0.62 -15.37 -21.09
N LEU A 23 0.71 -14.37 -20.19
CA LEU A 23 -0.32 -13.34 -20.01
C LEU A 23 -0.49 -12.49 -21.26
N SER A 24 0.61 -12.22 -21.99
CA SER A 24 0.57 -11.50 -23.28
C SER A 24 -0.21 -12.26 -24.38
N ARG A 25 -0.34 -13.59 -24.27
CA ARG A 25 -1.10 -14.42 -25.21
C ARG A 25 -2.58 -14.54 -24.86
N LEU A 26 -2.99 -14.08 -23.68
CA LEU A 26 -4.39 -14.10 -23.28
C LEU A 26 -5.18 -13.08 -24.11
N GLY A 27 -6.35 -13.48 -24.59
CA GLY A 27 -7.28 -12.56 -25.28
C GLY A 27 -8.01 -11.58 -24.35
N GLN A 28 -7.65 -11.54 -23.08
CA GLN A 28 -8.27 -10.71 -22.04
C GLN A 28 -7.33 -9.62 -21.58
N LYS A 29 -7.89 -8.53 -21.07
CA LYS A 29 -7.12 -7.46 -20.44
C LYS A 29 -6.59 -7.91 -19.08
N VAL A 30 -5.33 -7.66 -18.84
CA VAL A 30 -4.58 -8.05 -17.65
C VAL A 30 -4.04 -6.82 -16.94
N ILE A 31 -4.14 -6.79 -15.62
CA ILE A 31 -3.45 -5.81 -14.77
C ILE A 31 -2.48 -6.57 -13.88
N ILE A 32 -1.22 -6.16 -13.89
CA ILE A 32 -0.18 -6.73 -13.02
C ILE A 32 0.26 -5.65 -12.05
N PHE A 33 0.15 -5.95 -10.76
CA PHE A 33 0.65 -5.11 -9.67
C PHE A 33 2.06 -5.57 -9.30
N ILE A 34 3.02 -4.66 -9.34
CA ILE A 34 4.39 -4.88 -8.88
C ILE A 34 4.63 -3.93 -7.72
N ASP A 35 4.63 -4.47 -6.51
CA ASP A 35 4.86 -3.70 -5.30
C ASP A 35 6.35 -3.54 -5.04
N ASP A 36 6.73 -2.33 -4.62
CA ASP A 36 8.11 -1.92 -4.40
C ASP A 36 9.06 -2.33 -5.54
N TYR A 37 8.71 -1.92 -6.78
CA TYR A 37 9.45 -2.29 -7.98
C TYR A 37 10.95 -1.94 -7.92
N SER A 38 11.37 -1.07 -7.01
CA SER A 38 12.77 -0.74 -6.79
C SER A 38 13.61 -1.94 -6.34
N ASN A 39 12.99 -2.94 -5.74
CA ASN A 39 13.64 -4.19 -5.33
C ASN A 39 13.73 -5.23 -6.47
N CYS A 40 12.99 -5.03 -7.57
CA CYS A 40 12.95 -5.95 -8.71
C CYS A 40 13.00 -5.19 -10.05
N ILE A 41 13.97 -4.26 -10.16
CA ILE A 41 14.06 -3.34 -11.30
C ILE A 41 14.27 -4.06 -12.64
N ASP A 42 15.00 -5.17 -12.67
CA ASP A 42 15.27 -5.92 -13.88
C ASP A 42 14.02 -6.66 -14.38
N ASP A 43 13.26 -7.27 -13.47
CA ASP A 43 11.97 -7.89 -13.80
C ASP A 43 10.95 -6.85 -14.27
N THR A 44 10.92 -5.69 -13.59
CA THR A 44 10.08 -4.56 -13.99
C THR A 44 10.43 -4.07 -15.39
N ARG A 45 11.72 -3.94 -15.69
CA ARG A 45 12.20 -3.58 -17.02
C ARG A 45 11.74 -4.60 -18.05
N TYR A 46 11.96 -5.88 -17.78
CA TYR A 46 11.51 -6.96 -18.65
C TYR A 46 10.01 -6.88 -18.94
N ALA A 47 9.19 -6.65 -17.91
CA ALA A 47 7.75 -6.50 -18.06
C ALA A 47 7.39 -5.29 -18.92
N ILE A 48 8.04 -4.14 -18.74
CA ILE A 48 7.80 -2.93 -19.52
C ILE A 48 8.12 -3.16 -21.00
N GLU A 49 9.26 -3.77 -21.30
CA GLU A 49 9.76 -3.99 -22.67
C GLU A 49 9.00 -5.08 -23.42
N ASN A 50 8.51 -6.10 -22.72
CA ASN A 50 7.95 -7.30 -23.34
C ASN A 50 6.43 -7.45 -23.21
N ARG A 51 5.75 -6.54 -22.45
CA ARG A 51 4.29 -6.56 -22.37
C ARG A 51 3.64 -6.20 -23.71
N LYS A 52 2.47 -6.79 -23.96
CA LYS A 52 1.60 -6.39 -25.07
C LYS A 52 0.50 -5.45 -24.59
N ASP A 53 -0.24 -4.87 -25.52
CA ASP A 53 -1.30 -3.88 -25.28
C ASP A 53 -2.43 -4.38 -24.35
N ASN A 54 -2.56 -5.69 -24.18
CA ASN A 54 -3.52 -6.26 -23.25
C ASN A 54 -3.05 -6.24 -21.79
N ILE A 55 -1.78 -5.90 -21.51
CA ILE A 55 -1.21 -5.86 -20.15
C ILE A 55 -1.02 -4.41 -19.71
N GLN A 56 -1.62 -4.06 -18.58
CA GLN A 56 -1.36 -2.83 -17.83
C GLN A 56 -0.52 -3.15 -16.59
N LEU A 57 0.47 -2.32 -16.31
CA LEU A 57 1.30 -2.42 -15.11
C LEU A 57 0.90 -1.33 -14.13
N VAL A 58 0.80 -1.72 -12.86
CA VAL A 58 0.68 -0.81 -11.72
C VAL A 58 1.92 -1.03 -10.86
N LEU A 59 2.78 -0.04 -10.81
CA LEU A 59 4.05 -0.08 -10.10
C LEU A 59 3.94 0.77 -8.86
N THR A 60 4.33 0.26 -7.70
CA THR A 60 4.46 1.03 -6.48
C THR A 60 5.91 1.06 -6.02
N THR A 61 6.29 2.12 -5.34
CA THR A 61 7.57 2.19 -4.62
C THR A 61 7.53 3.33 -3.60
N ARG A 62 8.43 3.29 -2.65
CA ARG A 62 8.64 4.41 -1.72
C ARG A 62 9.35 5.55 -2.43
N HIS A 63 9.18 6.77 -1.95
CA HIS A 63 9.82 7.96 -2.53
C HIS A 63 11.34 7.79 -2.71
N PHE A 64 12.03 7.26 -1.71
CA PHE A 64 13.45 6.97 -1.78
C PHE A 64 13.79 5.95 -2.88
N GLY A 65 13.01 4.88 -3.02
CA GLY A 65 13.15 3.89 -4.09
C GLY A 65 12.96 4.52 -5.47
N TYR A 66 11.96 5.40 -5.61
CA TYR A 66 11.72 6.14 -6.86
C TYR A 66 12.92 7.00 -7.26
N GLU A 67 13.42 7.83 -6.36
CA GLU A 67 14.56 8.70 -6.67
C GLU A 67 15.82 7.92 -7.08
N ASN A 68 16.07 6.76 -6.45
CA ASN A 68 17.20 5.91 -6.79
C ASN A 68 17.04 5.18 -8.14
N THR A 69 15.81 4.84 -8.51
CA THR A 69 15.53 4.09 -9.75
C THR A 69 15.08 4.96 -10.91
N LYS A 70 14.83 6.24 -10.67
CA LYS A 70 14.31 7.21 -11.65
C LYS A 70 15.15 7.25 -12.95
N GLN A 71 16.46 7.23 -12.84
CA GLN A 71 17.33 7.24 -14.02
C GLN A 71 17.17 5.95 -14.84
N HIS A 72 17.02 4.80 -14.19
CA HIS A 72 16.76 3.53 -14.87
C HIS A 72 15.41 3.55 -15.57
N LEU A 73 14.39 4.15 -14.95
CA LEU A 73 13.06 4.29 -15.55
C LEU A 73 13.08 5.24 -16.76
N LEU A 74 13.87 6.32 -16.72
CA LEU A 74 13.98 7.27 -17.85
C LEU A 74 14.59 6.65 -19.10
N THR A 75 15.38 5.57 -18.96
CA THR A 75 15.92 4.82 -20.12
C THR A 75 14.91 3.85 -20.73
N MET A 76 13.79 3.62 -20.08
CA MET A 76 12.67 2.80 -20.56
C MET A 76 11.64 3.71 -21.25
N ASP A 77 10.85 3.18 -22.16
CA ASP A 77 9.73 3.93 -22.74
C ASP A 77 8.61 4.12 -21.71
N MET A 78 8.82 5.14 -20.85
CA MET A 78 7.89 5.54 -19.81
C MET A 78 6.83 6.55 -20.28
N SER A 79 6.80 6.88 -21.57
CA SER A 79 5.86 7.87 -22.12
C SER A 79 4.38 7.52 -21.85
N SER A 80 4.09 6.24 -21.66
CA SER A 80 2.76 5.72 -21.34
C SER A 80 2.41 5.66 -19.85
N PHE A 81 3.35 5.95 -18.94
CA PHE A 81 3.12 5.90 -17.51
C PHE A 81 2.66 7.24 -16.94
N LYS A 82 1.69 7.18 -16.03
CA LYS A 82 1.30 8.30 -15.18
C LYS A 82 1.80 8.05 -13.78
N THR A 83 2.55 9.00 -13.24
CA THR A 83 3.02 8.95 -11.85
C THR A 83 2.02 9.68 -10.95
N HIS A 84 1.65 9.05 -9.85
CA HIS A 84 0.82 9.63 -8.81
C HIS A 84 1.55 9.52 -7.47
N SER A 85 1.69 10.64 -6.76
CA SER A 85 2.11 10.61 -5.37
C SER A 85 0.88 10.27 -4.51
N VAL A 86 1.08 9.36 -3.57
CA VAL A 86 0.06 8.99 -2.56
C VAL A 86 0.43 9.48 -1.16
N ASP A 87 1.47 10.33 -1.05
CA ASP A 87 1.92 10.88 0.22
C ASP A 87 0.94 11.91 0.78
N TYR A 88 0.28 12.66 -0.12
CA TYR A 88 -0.65 13.73 0.24
C TYR A 88 -2.03 13.44 -0.29
N LEU A 89 -3.02 13.67 0.53
CA LEU A 89 -4.42 13.60 0.14
C LEU A 89 -4.86 14.94 -0.47
N SER A 90 -5.64 14.87 -1.53
CA SER A 90 -6.39 16.03 -2.03
C SER A 90 -7.53 16.40 -1.05
N ASP A 91 -8.07 17.60 -1.16
CA ASP A 91 -9.18 18.06 -0.29
C ASP A 91 -10.36 17.08 -0.29
N SER A 92 -10.71 16.53 -1.45
CA SER A 92 -11.78 15.54 -1.57
C SER A 92 -11.44 14.20 -0.90
N GLU A 93 -10.17 13.80 -0.89
CA GLU A 93 -9.72 12.58 -0.20
C GLU A 93 -9.65 12.79 1.31
N VAL A 94 -9.22 13.97 1.77
CA VAL A 94 -9.28 14.34 3.20
C VAL A 94 -10.72 14.30 3.69
N ASP A 95 -11.65 14.82 2.91
CA ASP A 95 -13.08 14.81 3.25
C ASP A 95 -13.64 13.38 3.33
N ASN A 96 -13.29 12.52 2.40
CA ASN A 96 -13.62 11.10 2.44
C ASN A 96 -12.95 10.38 3.62
N PHE A 97 -11.72 10.75 3.94
CA PHE A 97 -10.99 10.20 5.08
C PHE A 97 -11.69 10.51 6.39
N VAL A 98 -12.13 11.77 6.60
CA VAL A 98 -12.96 12.15 7.76
C VAL A 98 -14.18 11.24 7.87
N HIS A 99 -14.89 11.02 6.76
CA HIS A 99 -16.07 10.16 6.74
C HIS A 99 -15.76 8.70 7.14
N ILE A 100 -14.64 8.15 6.64
CA ILE A 100 -14.21 6.80 7.00
C ILE A 100 -13.88 6.71 8.49
N VAL A 101 -13.15 7.69 9.02
CA VAL A 101 -12.75 7.74 10.44
C VAL A 101 -13.99 7.90 11.34
N ASP A 102 -14.97 8.71 10.93
CA ASP A 102 -16.27 8.83 11.61
C ASP A 102 -16.98 7.48 11.69
N HIS A 103 -17.04 6.78 10.57
CA HIS A 103 -17.71 5.48 10.48
C HIS A 103 -17.03 4.40 11.35
N LEU A 104 -15.71 4.45 11.45
CA LEU A 104 -14.92 3.53 12.26
C LEU A 104 -14.83 3.92 13.74
N GLY A 105 -15.38 5.08 14.13
CA GLY A 105 -15.24 5.60 15.49
C GLY A 105 -13.80 5.97 15.87
N GLY A 106 -12.97 6.26 14.88
CA GLY A 106 -11.53 6.48 15.07
C GLY A 106 -11.13 7.82 15.68
N TRP A 107 -12.10 8.73 15.91
CA TRP A 107 -11.82 10.04 16.49
C TRP A 107 -11.58 10.04 18.00
N GLY A 108 -11.97 8.98 18.69
CA GLY A 108 -11.83 8.88 20.14
C GLY A 108 -12.45 10.10 20.87
N GLU A 109 -11.64 10.84 21.64
CA GLU A 109 -12.09 12.02 22.36
C GLU A 109 -12.57 13.17 21.46
N LYS A 110 -12.10 13.19 20.21
CA LYS A 110 -12.45 14.20 19.20
C LYS A 110 -13.75 13.86 18.43
N ALA A 111 -14.45 12.80 18.82
CA ALA A 111 -15.68 12.38 18.14
C ALA A 111 -16.78 13.46 18.12
N GLY A 112 -16.82 14.30 19.17
CA GLY A 112 -17.79 15.39 19.30
C GLY A 112 -17.48 16.65 18.50
N LEU A 113 -16.34 16.74 17.85
CA LEU A 113 -15.98 17.87 16.99
C LEU A 113 -16.88 17.93 15.76
N SER A 114 -17.18 19.16 15.31
CA SER A 114 -17.85 19.37 14.03
C SER A 114 -16.96 18.91 12.85
N ARG A 115 -17.58 18.66 11.70
CA ARG A 115 -16.83 18.30 10.49
C ARG A 115 -15.73 19.31 10.14
N HIS A 116 -16.01 20.59 10.28
CA HIS A 116 -15.04 21.64 9.99
C HIS A 116 -13.85 21.61 10.96
N GLU A 117 -14.11 21.42 12.26
CA GLU A 117 -13.05 21.28 13.26
C GLU A 117 -12.19 20.04 13.01
N LYS A 118 -12.81 18.91 12.62
CA LYS A 118 -12.09 17.69 12.22
C LYS A 118 -11.18 17.92 11.03
N LEU A 119 -11.67 18.62 10.00
CA LEU A 119 -10.87 18.97 8.82
C LEU A 119 -9.71 19.89 9.19
N SER A 120 -9.95 20.94 9.99
CA SER A 120 -8.89 21.84 10.47
C SER A 120 -7.83 21.10 11.29
N GLU A 121 -8.25 20.20 12.16
CA GLU A 121 -7.36 19.35 12.96
C GLU A 121 -6.43 18.49 12.10
N LEU A 122 -6.96 17.92 11.02
CA LEU A 122 -6.18 17.11 10.08
C LEU A 122 -5.21 17.95 9.26
N ASP A 123 -5.62 19.13 8.83
CA ASP A 123 -4.77 20.02 8.03
C ASP A 123 -3.63 20.63 8.87
N GLU A 124 -3.95 21.12 10.08
CA GLU A 124 -2.97 21.71 10.98
C GLU A 124 -1.92 20.69 11.46
N ASN A 125 -2.36 19.48 11.83
CA ASN A 125 -1.48 18.48 12.43
C ASN A 125 -0.75 17.60 11.43
N ALA A 126 -1.32 17.40 10.25
CA ALA A 126 -0.80 16.42 9.29
C ALA A 126 -0.50 17.00 7.90
N ARG A 127 -0.84 18.26 7.63
CA ARG A 127 -0.69 18.89 6.31
C ARG A 127 -1.17 17.98 5.18
N SER A 128 -2.27 17.28 5.39
CA SER A 128 -2.85 16.29 4.49
C SER A 128 -1.93 15.10 4.14
N GLN A 129 -0.85 14.87 4.89
CA GLN A 129 0.00 13.69 4.70
C GLN A 129 -0.68 12.44 5.26
N LEU A 130 -0.93 11.45 4.40
CA LEU A 130 -1.62 10.21 4.77
C LEU A 130 -0.95 9.49 5.96
N SER A 131 0.38 9.43 5.99
CA SER A 131 1.14 8.79 7.07
C SER A 131 0.91 9.45 8.43
N PHE A 132 0.87 10.78 8.48
CA PHE A 132 0.59 11.51 9.72
C PHE A 132 -0.87 11.38 10.15
N LEU A 133 -1.80 11.37 9.19
CA LEU A 133 -3.22 11.14 9.45
C LEU A 133 -3.45 9.77 10.07
N LEU A 134 -2.89 8.72 9.48
CA LEU A 134 -2.97 7.36 10.01
C LEU A 134 -2.32 7.27 11.40
N LEU A 135 -1.16 7.90 11.59
CA LEU A 135 -0.48 7.89 12.88
C LEU A 135 -1.29 8.61 13.97
N SER A 136 -1.98 9.70 13.64
CA SER A 136 -2.84 10.43 14.59
C SER A 136 -4.00 9.57 15.07
N ILE A 137 -4.61 8.80 14.16
CA ILE A 137 -5.68 7.84 14.49
C ILE A 137 -5.14 6.71 15.37
N LEU A 138 -4.02 6.10 14.98
CA LEU A 138 -3.40 5.02 15.74
C LEU A 138 -2.96 5.44 17.15
N LYS A 139 -2.66 6.72 17.35
CA LYS A 139 -2.34 7.30 18.66
C LYS A 139 -3.56 7.65 19.51
N SER A 140 -4.77 7.62 18.94
CA SER A 140 -5.98 7.89 19.72
C SER A 140 -6.15 6.84 20.83
N GLU A 141 -6.58 7.27 22.01
CA GLU A 141 -6.69 6.38 23.19
C GLU A 141 -7.70 5.25 22.95
N ALA A 142 -8.77 5.52 22.21
CA ALA A 142 -9.78 4.52 21.85
C ALA A 142 -9.16 3.38 21.01
N ILE A 143 -8.37 3.71 19.98
CA ILE A 143 -7.70 2.71 19.13
C ILE A 143 -6.60 1.98 19.92
N GLN A 144 -5.81 2.71 20.69
CA GLN A 144 -4.78 2.14 21.56
C GLN A 144 -5.37 1.15 22.57
N SER A 145 -6.48 1.50 23.19
CA SER A 145 -7.19 0.61 24.12
C SER A 145 -7.70 -0.63 23.42
N ARG A 146 -8.25 -0.48 22.21
CA ARG A 146 -8.75 -1.61 21.43
C ARG A 146 -7.61 -2.55 20.98
N ILE A 147 -6.49 -1.97 20.54
CA ILE A 147 -5.28 -2.74 20.19
C ILE A 147 -4.79 -3.52 21.41
N ARG A 148 -4.69 -2.87 22.59
CA ARG A 148 -4.28 -3.54 23.85
C ARG A 148 -5.24 -4.67 24.23
N GLU A 149 -6.54 -4.44 24.12
CA GLU A 149 -7.56 -5.46 24.42
C GLU A 149 -7.36 -6.69 23.52
N ILE A 150 -7.28 -6.50 22.20
CA ILE A 150 -7.08 -7.58 21.23
C ILE A 150 -5.73 -8.27 21.47
N SER A 151 -4.66 -7.50 21.69
CA SER A 151 -3.33 -8.05 21.98
C SER A 151 -3.33 -8.86 23.26
N ASN A 152 -3.99 -8.38 24.32
CA ASN A 152 -4.09 -9.12 25.58
C ASN A 152 -4.89 -10.41 25.40
N LEU A 153 -5.99 -10.41 24.66
CA LEU A 153 -6.74 -11.62 24.35
C LEU A 153 -5.89 -12.64 23.60
N ALA A 154 -5.14 -12.19 22.60
CA ALA A 154 -4.26 -13.06 21.80
C ALA A 154 -3.03 -13.57 22.58
N LEU A 155 -2.51 -12.78 23.54
CA LEU A 155 -1.27 -13.08 24.27
C LEU A 155 -1.50 -13.68 25.68
N ASN A 156 -2.74 -13.80 26.14
CA ASN A 156 -3.06 -14.40 27.44
C ASN A 156 -2.85 -15.92 27.45
N ASP A 157 -3.02 -16.58 26.32
CA ASP A 157 -2.71 -17.98 26.16
C ASP A 157 -1.21 -18.15 25.84
N LYS A 158 -0.52 -18.99 26.61
CA LYS A 158 0.93 -19.22 26.47
C LYS A 158 1.29 -19.78 25.10
N GLU A 159 0.46 -20.67 24.58
CA GLU A 159 0.68 -21.35 23.30
C GLU A 159 0.53 -20.38 22.13
N TYR A 160 -0.50 -19.52 22.17
CA TYR A 160 -0.66 -18.43 21.19
C TYR A 160 0.45 -17.39 21.26
N LYS A 161 0.87 -17.03 22.48
CA LYS A 161 1.97 -16.07 22.67
C LYS A 161 3.27 -16.53 22.02
N GLU A 162 3.66 -17.79 22.22
CA GLU A 162 4.87 -18.35 21.62
C GLU A 162 4.77 -18.39 20.09
N THR A 163 3.61 -18.75 19.54
CA THR A 163 3.36 -18.78 18.10
C THR A 163 3.39 -17.38 17.49
N VAL A 164 2.70 -16.41 18.09
CA VAL A 164 2.68 -15.01 17.61
C VAL A 164 4.09 -14.42 17.67
N PHE A 165 4.85 -14.70 18.73
CA PHE A 165 6.22 -14.22 18.85
C PHE A 165 7.14 -14.82 17.79
N ALA A 166 7.00 -16.13 17.50
CA ALA A 166 7.75 -16.79 16.43
C ALA A 166 7.43 -16.18 15.05
N ILE A 167 6.15 -15.95 14.73
CA ILE A 167 5.73 -15.33 13.48
C ILE A 167 6.31 -13.91 13.33
N LEU A 168 6.17 -13.07 14.37
CA LEU A 168 6.71 -11.72 14.37
C LEU A 168 8.24 -11.70 14.21
N LEU A 169 8.93 -12.66 14.86
CA LEU A 169 10.38 -12.78 14.72
C LEU A 169 10.77 -13.16 13.30
N LEU A 170 10.08 -14.13 12.67
CA LEU A 170 10.32 -14.54 11.29
C LEU A 170 10.08 -13.37 10.32
N ASP A 171 9.02 -12.60 10.52
CA ASP A 171 8.72 -11.42 9.71
C ASP A 171 9.81 -10.35 9.82
N VAL A 172 10.29 -10.05 11.03
CA VAL A 172 11.38 -9.07 11.27
C VAL A 172 12.70 -9.50 10.62
N ILE A 173 13.01 -10.79 10.59
CA ILE A 173 14.23 -11.31 9.96
C ILE A 173 14.07 -11.63 8.47
N GLY A 174 12.87 -11.39 7.91
CA GLY A 174 12.57 -11.57 6.49
C GLY A 174 12.55 -13.05 6.04
N LEU A 175 12.24 -13.96 6.95
CA LEU A 175 12.02 -15.37 6.63
C LEU A 175 10.51 -15.64 6.47
N PRO A 176 10.10 -16.40 5.42
CA PRO A 176 8.71 -16.76 5.16
C PRO A 176 8.13 -17.71 6.23
#